data_8e97aa32fb5aade64550ba4654406664
#
_entry.id   8e97aa32fb5aade64550ba4654406664
#
_cell.length_a   1.000
_cell.length_b   1.000
_cell.length_c   1.000
_cell.angle_alpha   90.00
_cell.angle_beta   90.00
_cell.angle_gamma   90.00
#
_symmetry.space_group_name_H-M   'P 1'
#
loop_
_entity.id
_entity.type
_entity.pdbx_description
1 polymer ?
#
loop_
_entity_poly.entity_id
_entity_poly.type
_entity_poly.pdbx_seq_one_letter_code
_entity_poly.pdbx_strand_id
1 'polypeptide(L)'
;MSKICCTFAPEKLKKVVLFERKMEQIQDKNKLYTFLRPYVDWMFRRSYRHIQYVGKENIPTDGAIIFAPNHTNALCDAMAILGIDRSRKVFVARADIFRKPRTAKILTWLKIMPIRRIRDGVDEVKRNDETMDKAVQTLHDNVPFCILPEGTHRPMHSLLPLSKGIFRIALRANDEFGAEKPIYILPVGLEYGDYYHLWDDLTINIGAPINVTEFAKEHADLERAQLILALREELTKRMREQILWVEDDEHYEENFAKLRENPPAPFDRFKHHRLPRWLLIIILVLLSPLFLVSLLLTIPLWTVWLLIRWKIKDPAFHNSVQYVWQLIFIPLTLFITMPFWMFLQEYAYQVRQLKNQNS
;
A
#
# COMPACT_ATOMS: atom_id res chain seq x y z
N MET A 1 19.81 39.29 34.07
CA MET A 1 18.39 39.73 34.01
C MET A 1 17.67 39.01 32.90
N SER A 2 16.86 38.00 33.20
CA SER A 2 15.58 37.61 32.61
C SER A 2 15.25 36.14 32.93
N LYS A 3 14.92 35.89 34.20
CA LYS A 3 14.34 34.61 34.67
C LYS A 3 12.97 34.86 35.35
N ILE A 4 12.11 35.69 34.72
CA ILE A 4 10.76 35.91 35.28
C ILE A 4 9.85 36.18 34.06
N CYS A 5 9.38 35.13 33.37
CA CYS A 5 8.22 35.26 32.49
C CYS A 5 7.48 33.96 32.18
N CYS A 6 7.58 32.92 33.02
CA CYS A 6 6.87 31.65 32.79
C CYS A 6 5.84 31.29 33.89
N THR A 7 5.40 32.25 34.72
CA THR A 7 4.60 31.91 35.94
C THR A 7 3.13 32.37 35.84
N PHE A 8 2.67 33.02 34.79
CA PHE A 8 1.27 33.49 34.66
C PHE A 8 0.58 33.04 33.36
N ALA A 9 0.65 31.76 33.01
CA ALA A 9 -0.32 31.23 32.05
C ALA A 9 -1.55 30.74 32.86
N PRO A 10 -2.79 31.13 32.48
CA PRO A 10 -3.99 30.66 33.17
C PRO A 10 -4.03 29.13 33.19
N GLU A 11 -4.45 28.55 34.30
CA GLU A 11 -4.51 27.08 34.51
C GLU A 11 -5.25 26.33 33.39
N LYS A 12 -6.21 26.99 32.74
CA LYS A 12 -6.87 26.52 31.52
C LYS A 12 -5.91 26.36 30.34
N LEU A 13 -4.97 27.30 30.14
CA LEU A 13 -3.96 27.21 29.08
C LEU A 13 -2.96 26.10 29.33
N LYS A 14 -2.55 25.91 30.62
CA LYS A 14 -1.68 24.77 31.02
C LYS A 14 -2.39 23.44 30.82
N LYS A 15 -3.70 23.34 31.08
CA LYS A 15 -4.51 22.15 30.81
C LYS A 15 -4.71 21.90 29.31
N VAL A 16 -4.87 22.92 28.51
CA VAL A 16 -4.97 22.78 27.05
C VAL A 16 -3.63 22.34 26.44
N VAL A 17 -2.52 22.96 26.83
CA VAL A 17 -1.16 22.58 26.37
C VAL A 17 -0.77 21.20 26.90
N LEU A 18 -1.18 20.81 28.12
CA LEU A 18 -1.00 19.47 28.66
C LEU A 18 -1.94 18.44 28.01
N PHE A 19 -3.13 18.85 27.58
CA PHE A 19 -4.06 18.01 26.84
C PHE A 19 -3.59 17.82 25.38
N GLU A 20 -3.03 18.83 24.74
CA GLU A 20 -2.38 18.72 23.43
C GLU A 20 -1.11 17.88 23.49
N ARG A 21 -0.31 17.95 24.56
CA ARG A 21 0.82 17.04 24.80
C ARG A 21 0.41 15.59 25.07
N LYS A 22 -0.86 15.33 25.39
CA LYS A 22 -1.40 14.00 25.70
C LYS A 22 -2.21 13.40 24.56
N MET A 23 -2.32 14.09 23.42
CA MET A 23 -2.81 13.46 22.19
C MET A 23 -1.74 12.51 21.67
N GLU A 24 -2.01 11.21 21.72
CA GLU A 24 -1.20 10.15 21.15
C GLU A 24 -0.86 10.52 19.69
N GLN A 25 0.43 10.71 19.39
CA GLN A 25 0.86 11.01 18.04
C GLN A 25 0.61 9.79 17.15
N ILE A 26 0.34 10.01 15.88
CA ILE A 26 -0.03 8.92 14.95
C ILE A 26 1.04 7.83 14.89
N GLN A 27 2.31 8.20 15.03
CA GLN A 27 3.46 7.29 15.04
C GLN A 27 3.67 6.59 16.38
N ASP A 28 2.93 6.90 17.46
CA ASP A 28 3.12 6.30 18.79
C ASP A 28 2.81 4.80 18.81
N LYS A 29 3.45 4.10 19.74
CA LYS A 29 3.22 2.67 19.97
C LYS A 29 1.85 2.47 20.62
N ASN A 30 0.98 1.71 19.96
CA ASN A 30 -0.30 1.29 20.51
C ASN A 30 -0.28 -0.23 20.76
N LYS A 31 -0.58 -0.63 22.00
CA LYS A 31 -0.51 -2.05 22.44
C LYS A 31 -1.48 -2.94 21.64
N LEU A 32 -2.72 -2.48 21.44
CA LEU A 32 -3.72 -3.24 20.69
C LEU A 32 -3.33 -3.38 19.20
N TYR A 33 -2.83 -2.31 18.59
CA TYR A 33 -2.30 -2.34 17.22
C TYR A 33 -1.17 -3.37 17.10
N THR A 34 -0.22 -3.33 18.02
CA THR A 34 0.93 -4.25 18.03
C THR A 34 0.49 -5.71 18.23
N PHE A 35 -0.51 -5.93 19.07
CA PHE A 35 -1.09 -7.27 19.31
C PHE A 35 -1.83 -7.82 18.07
N LEU A 36 -2.63 -6.98 17.41
CA LEU A 36 -3.40 -7.40 16.24
C LEU A 36 -2.57 -7.51 14.96
N ARG A 37 -1.42 -6.81 14.87
CA ARG A 37 -0.60 -6.74 13.67
C ARG A 37 -0.18 -8.13 13.12
N PRO A 38 0.32 -9.09 13.92
CA PRO A 38 0.68 -10.41 13.42
C PRO A 38 -0.50 -11.15 12.77
N TYR A 39 -1.70 -11.00 13.33
CA TYR A 39 -2.91 -11.58 12.76
C TYR A 39 -3.26 -10.95 11.40
N VAL A 40 -3.19 -9.62 11.31
CA VAL A 40 -3.45 -8.87 10.06
C VAL A 40 -2.43 -9.27 8.98
N ASP A 41 -1.14 -9.34 9.31
CA ASP A 41 -0.09 -9.76 8.39
C ASP A 41 -0.28 -11.22 7.92
N TRP A 42 -0.65 -12.11 8.84
CA TRP A 42 -0.92 -13.49 8.52
C TRP A 42 -2.13 -13.64 7.58
N MET A 43 -3.20 -12.91 7.84
CA MET A 43 -4.38 -12.90 6.98
C MET A 43 -4.06 -12.34 5.59
N PHE A 44 -3.23 -11.29 5.49
CA PHE A 44 -2.80 -10.75 4.21
C PHE A 44 -2.00 -11.78 3.41
N ARG A 45 -1.05 -12.45 4.04
CA ARG A 45 -0.28 -13.54 3.40
C ARG A 45 -1.17 -14.68 2.92
N ARG A 46 -2.21 -15.02 3.67
CA ARG A 46 -3.18 -16.06 3.32
C ARG A 46 -4.17 -15.66 2.23
N SER A 47 -4.21 -14.38 1.90
CA SER A 47 -5.06 -13.87 0.79
C SER A 47 -4.40 -14.07 -0.59
N TYR A 48 -3.13 -14.42 -0.63
CA TYR A 48 -2.37 -14.67 -1.86
C TYR A 48 -1.79 -16.10 -1.83
N ARG A 49 -1.61 -16.69 -3.02
CA ARG A 49 -0.91 -18.00 -3.15
C ARG A 49 0.55 -17.85 -2.78
N HIS A 50 1.22 -16.89 -3.38
CA HIS A 50 2.61 -16.56 -3.09
C HIS A 50 2.76 -15.05 -2.93
N ILE A 51 3.50 -14.64 -1.91
CA ILE A 51 3.99 -13.27 -1.77
C ILE A 51 5.51 -13.32 -1.79
N GLN A 52 6.11 -12.60 -2.72
CA GLN A 52 7.56 -12.51 -2.84
C GLN A 52 8.02 -11.07 -2.62
N TYR A 53 9.07 -10.91 -1.83
CA TYR A 53 9.75 -9.64 -1.60
C TYR A 53 11.14 -9.71 -2.20
N VAL A 54 11.47 -8.80 -3.09
CA VAL A 54 12.74 -8.71 -3.82
C VAL A 54 13.38 -7.39 -3.51
N GLY A 55 14.71 -7.36 -3.35
CA GLY A 55 15.45 -6.13 -3.09
C GLY A 55 15.29 -5.60 -1.65
N LYS A 56 15.02 -6.46 -0.66
CA LYS A 56 14.97 -6.03 0.76
C LYS A 56 16.27 -5.43 1.25
N GLU A 57 17.37 -5.83 0.66
CA GLU A 57 18.71 -5.29 0.91
C GLU A 57 18.85 -3.80 0.53
N ASN A 58 17.98 -3.30 -0.33
CA ASN A 58 17.94 -1.90 -0.73
C ASN A 58 17.30 -0.99 0.34
N ILE A 59 16.72 -1.54 1.41
CA ILE A 59 16.09 -0.74 2.45
C ILE A 59 17.17 -0.10 3.31
N PRO A 60 17.29 1.24 3.32
CA PRO A 60 18.28 1.94 4.14
C PRO A 60 18.04 1.69 5.64
N THR A 61 19.12 1.63 6.42
CA THR A 61 19.06 1.45 7.88
C THR A 61 19.54 2.67 8.66
N ASP A 62 20.12 3.65 7.96
CA ASP A 62 20.81 4.81 8.50
C ASP A 62 20.04 6.12 8.37
N GLY A 63 18.84 6.10 7.79
CA GLY A 63 18.07 7.31 7.50
C GLY A 63 16.56 7.18 7.66
N ALA A 64 15.87 8.26 7.36
CA ALA A 64 14.42 8.31 7.32
C ALA A 64 13.91 7.84 5.96
N ILE A 65 12.89 6.96 5.95
CA ILE A 65 12.43 6.27 4.75
C ILE A 65 11.01 6.70 4.37
N ILE A 66 10.84 7.07 3.10
CA ILE A 66 9.54 7.28 2.47
C ILE A 66 9.36 6.20 1.41
N PHE A 67 8.47 5.25 1.64
CA PHE A 67 8.08 4.25 0.64
C PHE A 67 7.20 4.89 -0.44
N ALA A 68 7.54 4.65 -1.70
CA ALA A 68 6.85 5.16 -2.87
C ALA A 68 6.39 4.01 -3.79
N PRO A 69 5.34 3.27 -3.44
CA PRO A 69 4.81 2.21 -4.30
C PRO A 69 3.94 2.76 -5.42
N ASN A 70 3.84 2.01 -6.55
CA ASN A 70 2.77 2.21 -7.52
C ASN A 70 1.39 1.88 -6.89
N HIS A 71 0.32 2.39 -7.48
CA HIS A 71 -1.02 2.30 -6.90
C HIS A 71 -2.01 1.61 -7.85
N THR A 72 -2.17 0.30 -7.67
CA THR A 72 -2.98 -0.54 -8.57
C THR A 72 -4.14 -1.24 -7.88
N ASN A 73 -4.06 -1.50 -6.56
CA ASN A 73 -5.01 -2.35 -5.83
C ASN A 73 -5.45 -1.79 -4.47
N ALA A 74 -5.72 -0.48 -4.45
CA ALA A 74 -6.32 0.24 -3.32
C ALA A 74 -5.67 -0.10 -1.95
N LEU A 75 -6.42 -0.68 -0.98
CA LEU A 75 -5.91 -1.04 0.35
C LEU A 75 -4.83 -2.14 0.29
N CYS A 76 -4.91 -3.05 -0.68
CA CYS A 76 -3.94 -4.16 -0.79
C CYS A 76 -2.51 -3.64 -1.02
N ASP A 77 -2.35 -2.51 -1.73
CA ASP A 77 -1.04 -1.88 -1.93
C ASP A 77 -0.42 -1.42 -0.60
N ALA A 78 -1.20 -0.77 0.25
CA ALA A 78 -0.75 -0.38 1.59
C ALA A 78 -0.42 -1.60 2.46
N MET A 79 -1.20 -2.68 2.35
CA MET A 79 -0.95 -3.93 3.07
C MET A 79 0.31 -4.65 2.59
N ALA A 80 0.62 -4.60 1.29
CA ALA A 80 1.85 -5.13 0.72
C ALA A 80 3.08 -4.43 1.31
N ILE A 81 3.07 -3.10 1.36
CA ILE A 81 4.14 -2.31 1.98
C ILE A 81 4.22 -2.57 3.49
N LEU A 82 3.08 -2.66 4.16
CA LEU A 82 3.03 -2.96 5.58
C LEU A 82 3.69 -4.32 5.88
N GLY A 83 3.51 -5.31 5.03
CA GLY A 83 4.02 -6.68 5.16
C GLY A 83 5.52 -6.87 4.86
N ILE A 84 6.25 -5.84 4.38
CA ILE A 84 7.69 -5.93 4.09
C ILE A 84 8.49 -6.34 5.32
N ASP A 85 8.14 -5.76 6.47
CA ASP A 85 8.75 -6.02 7.78
C ASP A 85 7.73 -5.82 8.91
N ARG A 86 8.16 -6.01 10.15
CA ARG A 86 7.31 -5.81 11.34
C ARG A 86 7.29 -4.37 11.86
N SER A 87 8.01 -3.45 11.22
CA SER A 87 8.02 -2.04 11.63
C SER A 87 6.64 -1.41 11.46
N ARG A 88 6.34 -0.43 12.30
CA ARG A 88 5.17 0.43 12.08
C ARG A 88 5.46 1.33 10.91
N LYS A 89 4.45 1.57 10.11
CA LYS A 89 4.51 2.52 9.00
C LYS A 89 3.31 3.45 9.09
N VAL A 90 3.51 4.71 8.75
CA VAL A 90 2.43 5.69 8.65
C VAL A 90 2.08 5.88 7.18
N PHE A 91 0.80 5.81 6.88
CA PHE A 91 0.26 5.93 5.52
C PHE A 91 -0.53 7.23 5.35
N VAL A 92 -0.72 7.63 4.11
CA VAL A 92 -1.67 8.70 3.78
C VAL A 92 -2.81 8.16 2.95
N ALA A 93 -3.99 8.73 3.16
CA ALA A 93 -5.15 8.48 2.33
C ALA A 93 -5.94 9.77 2.09
N ARG A 94 -6.83 9.74 1.12
CA ARG A 94 -7.66 10.90 0.73
C ARG A 94 -8.43 11.46 1.91
N ALA A 95 -8.45 12.78 2.09
CA ALA A 95 -9.12 13.44 3.20
C ALA A 95 -10.65 13.23 3.23
N ASP A 96 -11.28 12.96 2.09
CA ASP A 96 -12.72 12.73 2.01
C ASP A 96 -13.21 11.49 2.78
N ILE A 97 -12.35 10.47 2.95
CA ILE A 97 -12.71 9.29 3.76
C ILE A 97 -12.71 9.56 5.27
N PHE A 98 -12.11 10.67 5.71
CA PHE A 98 -12.07 11.11 7.11
C PHE A 98 -13.25 12.00 7.52
N ARG A 99 -14.22 12.28 6.64
CA ARG A 99 -15.35 13.15 6.93
C ARG A 99 -16.18 12.71 8.13
N LYS A 100 -16.36 11.41 8.34
CA LYS A 100 -17.10 10.86 9.47
C LYS A 100 -16.16 10.69 10.68
N PRO A 101 -16.47 11.28 11.86
CA PRO A 101 -15.57 11.25 13.02
C PRO A 101 -15.19 9.84 13.46
N ARG A 102 -16.12 8.88 13.40
CA ARG A 102 -15.83 7.46 13.73
C ARG A 102 -14.81 6.86 12.77
N THR A 103 -14.98 7.08 11.47
CA THR A 103 -14.06 6.61 10.44
C THR A 103 -12.69 7.26 10.60
N ALA A 104 -12.64 8.59 10.83
CA ALA A 104 -11.40 9.32 11.09
C ALA A 104 -10.64 8.72 12.27
N LYS A 105 -11.31 8.45 13.40
CA LYS A 105 -10.69 7.82 14.58
C LYS A 105 -10.11 6.44 14.29
N ILE A 106 -10.83 5.59 13.53
CA ILE A 106 -10.35 4.26 13.13
C ILE A 106 -9.13 4.40 12.21
N LEU A 107 -9.18 5.25 11.19
CA LEU A 107 -8.07 5.44 10.24
C LEU A 107 -6.82 5.98 10.94
N THR A 108 -6.96 6.95 11.84
CA THR A 108 -5.84 7.46 12.64
C THR A 108 -5.24 6.37 13.53
N TRP A 109 -6.08 5.54 14.16
CA TRP A 109 -5.61 4.39 14.94
C TRP A 109 -4.87 3.37 14.07
N LEU A 110 -5.29 3.18 12.81
CA LEU A 110 -4.60 2.36 11.81
C LEU A 110 -3.34 3.02 11.25
N LYS A 111 -2.90 4.18 11.77
CA LYS A 111 -1.73 4.93 11.32
C LYS A 111 -1.89 5.51 9.91
N ILE A 112 -3.09 5.96 9.58
CA ILE A 112 -3.40 6.58 8.29
C ILE A 112 -3.74 8.05 8.51
N MET A 113 -3.05 8.95 7.78
CA MET A 113 -3.25 10.41 7.82
C MET A 113 -4.06 10.90 6.62
N PRO A 114 -4.87 11.96 6.78
CA PRO A 114 -5.57 12.58 5.65
C PRO A 114 -4.61 13.40 4.79
N ILE A 115 -4.69 13.28 3.47
CA ILE A 115 -4.06 14.20 2.51
C ILE A 115 -5.13 14.81 1.60
N ARG A 116 -5.08 16.14 1.41
CA ARG A 116 -6.00 16.89 0.56
C ARG A 116 -5.38 17.12 -0.80
N ARG A 117 -6.19 17.09 -1.85
CA ARG A 117 -5.75 17.31 -3.23
C ARG A 117 -6.21 18.68 -3.71
N ILE A 118 -5.52 19.24 -4.73
CA ILE A 118 -5.84 20.57 -5.32
C ILE A 118 -7.31 20.62 -5.75
N ARG A 119 -7.86 19.54 -6.27
CA ARG A 119 -9.29 19.46 -6.65
C ARG A 119 -10.28 19.50 -5.47
N ASP A 120 -9.79 19.40 -4.24
CA ASP A 120 -10.61 19.49 -3.03
C ASP A 120 -10.83 20.98 -2.60
N GLY A 121 -10.15 21.92 -3.27
CA GLY A 121 -10.23 23.38 -3.05
C GLY A 121 -8.90 23.96 -2.54
N VAL A 122 -8.64 25.24 -2.90
CA VAL A 122 -7.37 25.91 -2.54
C VAL A 122 -7.22 26.09 -1.03
N ASP A 123 -8.30 26.39 -0.32
CA ASP A 123 -8.27 26.54 1.15
C ASP A 123 -8.06 25.20 1.87
N GLU A 124 -8.53 24.10 1.29
CA GLU A 124 -8.25 22.77 1.80
C GLU A 124 -6.78 22.36 1.62
N VAL A 125 -6.12 22.85 0.56
CA VAL A 125 -4.69 22.58 0.33
C VAL A 125 -3.81 23.24 1.39
N LYS A 126 -4.19 24.44 1.91
CA LYS A 126 -3.48 25.11 3.00
C LYS A 126 -3.44 24.27 4.28
N ARG A 127 -4.46 23.44 4.53
CA ARG A 127 -4.50 22.50 5.66
C ARG A 127 -3.57 21.29 5.49
N ASN A 128 -2.93 21.12 4.32
CA ASN A 128 -1.89 20.12 4.14
C ASN A 128 -0.61 20.44 4.91
N ASP A 129 -0.40 21.71 5.31
CA ASP A 129 0.79 22.07 6.10
C ASP A 129 0.84 21.29 7.41
N GLU A 130 -0.28 21.14 8.12
CA GLU A 130 -0.35 20.29 9.32
C GLU A 130 -0.06 18.81 9.02
N THR A 131 -0.50 18.31 7.86
CA THR A 131 -0.23 16.93 7.44
C THR A 131 1.25 16.76 7.08
N MET A 132 1.84 17.75 6.42
CA MET A 132 3.27 17.76 6.12
C MET A 132 4.12 17.82 7.39
N ASP A 133 3.77 18.68 8.36
CA ASP A 133 4.45 18.74 9.66
C ASP A 133 4.42 17.41 10.39
N LYS A 134 3.27 16.74 10.42
CA LYS A 134 3.13 15.40 11.02
C LYS A 134 3.93 14.34 10.26
N ALA A 135 4.01 14.43 8.94
CA ALA A 135 4.81 13.51 8.14
C ALA A 135 6.32 13.69 8.42
N VAL A 136 6.78 14.94 8.47
CA VAL A 136 8.17 15.28 8.82
C VAL A 136 8.51 14.82 10.23
N GLN A 137 7.64 15.07 11.21
CA GLN A 137 7.81 14.57 12.58
C GLN A 137 7.86 13.04 12.63
N THR A 138 7.01 12.36 11.86
CA THR A 138 7.02 10.89 11.75
C THR A 138 8.38 10.37 11.25
N LEU A 139 8.92 11.01 10.22
CA LEU A 139 10.24 10.70 9.67
C LEU A 139 11.37 11.00 10.65
N HIS A 140 11.27 12.11 11.39
CA HIS A 140 12.22 12.47 12.44
C HIS A 140 12.27 11.39 13.54
N ASP A 141 11.12 10.82 13.91
CA ASP A 141 10.99 9.77 14.93
C ASP A 141 11.37 8.36 14.41
N ASN A 142 12.01 8.25 13.23
CA ASN A 142 12.41 7.00 12.60
C ASN A 142 11.25 6.03 12.33
N VAL A 143 10.04 6.55 12.10
CA VAL A 143 8.91 5.73 11.66
C VAL A 143 8.78 5.87 10.14
N PRO A 144 8.91 4.78 9.39
CA PRO A 144 8.79 4.84 7.94
C PRO A 144 7.42 5.38 7.51
N PHE A 145 7.44 6.23 6.51
CA PHE A 145 6.27 6.86 5.92
C PHE A 145 5.98 6.26 4.55
N CYS A 146 4.73 6.06 4.22
CA CYS A 146 4.34 5.55 2.90
C CYS A 146 3.34 6.48 2.25
N ILE A 147 3.66 6.90 1.05
CA ILE A 147 2.77 7.67 0.19
C ILE A 147 2.72 7.02 -1.19
N LEU A 148 1.51 6.78 -1.70
CA LEU A 148 1.28 6.30 -3.05
C LEU A 148 1.26 7.52 -3.98
N PRO A 149 2.34 7.78 -4.74
CA PRO A 149 2.54 9.10 -5.35
C PRO A 149 1.60 9.39 -6.52
N GLU A 150 0.96 8.39 -7.08
CA GLU A 150 -0.04 8.52 -8.15
C GLU A 150 -1.35 9.18 -7.65
N GLY A 151 -1.65 9.07 -6.34
CA GLY A 151 -2.81 9.70 -5.70
C GLY A 151 -4.18 9.14 -6.11
N THR A 152 -4.22 8.17 -7.02
CA THR A 152 -5.40 7.36 -7.37
C THR A 152 -4.93 6.01 -7.87
N HIS A 153 -5.72 4.97 -7.65
CA HIS A 153 -5.37 3.62 -8.13
C HIS A 153 -5.84 3.42 -9.59
N ARG A 154 -5.04 2.65 -10.32
CA ARG A 154 -5.36 2.19 -11.67
C ARG A 154 -4.77 0.79 -11.89
N PRO A 155 -5.58 -0.22 -12.23
CA PRO A 155 -5.12 -1.61 -12.40
C PRO A 155 -4.45 -1.79 -13.79
N MET A 156 -3.30 -1.16 -13.98
CA MET A 156 -2.51 -1.21 -15.22
C MET A 156 -1.02 -1.32 -14.90
N HIS A 157 -0.25 -1.89 -15.81
CA HIS A 157 1.21 -2.00 -15.76
C HIS A 157 1.89 -0.73 -16.30
N SER A 158 1.37 0.42 -15.92
CA SER A 158 1.90 1.74 -16.24
C SER A 158 1.68 2.68 -15.05
N LEU A 159 2.42 3.78 -14.98
CA LEU A 159 2.33 4.75 -13.90
C LEU A 159 1.50 5.96 -14.30
N LEU A 160 0.69 6.46 -13.40
CA LEU A 160 0.12 7.79 -13.51
C LEU A 160 1.19 8.85 -13.16
N PRO A 161 1.02 10.12 -13.62
CA PRO A 161 1.91 11.19 -13.26
C PRO A 161 2.01 11.36 -11.74
N LEU A 162 3.23 11.30 -11.20
CA LEU A 162 3.46 11.36 -9.76
C LEU A 162 3.11 12.75 -9.18
N SER A 163 2.43 12.78 -8.06
CA SER A 163 2.07 14.00 -7.35
C SER A 163 3.28 14.63 -6.64
N LYS A 164 3.28 15.97 -6.51
CA LYS A 164 4.39 16.71 -5.89
C LYS A 164 4.47 16.54 -4.37
N GLY A 165 3.48 15.92 -3.73
CA GLY A 165 3.37 15.83 -2.26
C GLY A 165 4.52 15.09 -1.60
N ILE A 166 4.92 13.95 -2.15
CA ILE A 166 6.04 13.13 -1.65
C ILE A 166 7.36 13.92 -1.64
N PHE A 167 7.65 14.64 -2.73
CA PHE A 167 8.88 15.42 -2.86
C PHE A 167 8.92 16.63 -1.92
N ARG A 168 7.77 17.27 -1.71
CA ARG A 168 7.65 18.38 -0.75
C ARG A 168 7.92 17.92 0.68
N ILE A 169 7.37 16.75 1.08
CA ILE A 169 7.61 16.16 2.39
C ILE A 169 9.09 15.79 2.53
N ALA A 170 9.66 15.10 1.54
CA ALA A 170 11.06 14.67 1.57
C ALA A 170 12.03 15.85 1.67
N LEU A 171 11.84 16.87 0.85
CA LEU A 171 12.69 18.06 0.87
C LEU A 171 12.52 18.90 2.13
N ARG A 172 11.29 18.98 2.69
CA ARG A 172 11.07 19.67 3.96
C ARG A 172 11.73 18.93 5.13
N ALA A 173 11.65 17.60 5.16
CA ALA A 173 12.38 16.78 6.13
C ALA A 173 13.88 16.98 5.99
N ASN A 174 14.40 17.07 4.75
CA ASN A 174 15.81 17.34 4.49
C ASN A 174 16.24 18.72 5.01
N ASP A 175 15.41 19.74 4.82
CA ASP A 175 15.70 21.09 5.33
C ASP A 175 15.73 21.15 6.86
N GLU A 176 14.85 20.35 7.54
CA GLU A 176 14.73 20.36 9.00
C GLU A 176 15.83 19.53 9.69
N PHE A 177 16.17 18.35 9.16
CA PHE A 177 17.10 17.42 9.82
C PHE A 177 17.99 16.58 8.90
N GLY A 178 18.04 16.88 7.58
CA GLY A 178 18.86 16.15 6.63
C GLY A 178 20.37 16.22 6.88
N ALA A 179 20.83 17.24 7.64
CA ALA A 179 22.22 17.34 8.06
C ALA A 179 22.60 16.27 9.10
N GLU A 180 21.65 15.84 9.92
CA GLU A 180 21.82 14.86 10.98
C GLU A 180 21.55 13.43 10.51
N LYS A 181 20.57 13.27 9.61
CA LYS A 181 20.07 12.00 9.16
C LYS A 181 19.60 12.08 7.70
N PRO A 182 20.12 11.23 6.80
CA PRO A 182 19.71 11.25 5.40
C PRO A 182 18.24 10.87 5.21
N ILE A 183 17.62 11.44 4.17
CA ILE A 183 16.24 11.18 3.78
C ILE A 183 16.25 10.32 2.51
N TYR A 184 15.54 9.22 2.55
CA TYR A 184 15.44 8.31 1.42
C TYR A 184 14.02 8.21 0.87
N ILE A 185 13.86 8.30 -0.45
CA ILE A 185 12.65 7.87 -1.15
C ILE A 185 12.95 6.49 -1.74
N LEU A 186 12.16 5.49 -1.36
CA LEU A 186 12.33 4.10 -1.75
C LEU A 186 11.26 3.72 -2.79
N PRO A 187 11.62 3.58 -4.08
CA PRO A 187 10.70 3.15 -5.11
C PRO A 187 10.32 1.68 -4.88
N VAL A 188 9.03 1.36 -4.98
CA VAL A 188 8.54 -0.01 -4.83
C VAL A 188 7.58 -0.33 -5.97
N GLY A 189 7.81 -1.46 -6.63
CA GLY A 189 6.90 -2.03 -7.62
C GLY A 189 6.03 -3.10 -6.99
N LEU A 190 4.72 -2.96 -7.15
CA LEU A 190 3.73 -3.94 -6.74
C LEU A 190 3.17 -4.61 -8.00
N GLU A 191 3.49 -5.90 -8.17
CA GLU A 191 3.07 -6.70 -9.30
C GLU A 191 2.09 -7.79 -8.86
N TYR A 192 0.86 -7.67 -9.29
CA TYR A 192 -0.22 -8.61 -9.00
C TYR A 192 -0.45 -9.51 -10.21
N GLY A 193 -0.59 -10.82 -9.98
CA GLY A 193 -1.00 -11.76 -11.02
C GLY A 193 -2.43 -11.51 -11.48
N ASP A 194 -3.31 -11.01 -10.59
CA ASP A 194 -4.67 -10.59 -10.90
C ASP A 194 -5.05 -9.37 -10.04
N TYR A 195 -5.49 -8.28 -10.70
CA TYR A 195 -5.89 -7.05 -10.00
C TYR A 195 -7.28 -7.14 -9.34
N TYR A 196 -8.10 -8.11 -9.71
CA TYR A 196 -9.53 -8.17 -9.33
C TYR A 196 -9.88 -9.36 -8.44
N HIS A 197 -8.95 -10.31 -8.29
CA HIS A 197 -9.17 -11.52 -7.50
C HIS A 197 -8.00 -11.75 -6.54
N LEU A 198 -8.33 -12.07 -5.29
CA LEU A 198 -7.38 -12.62 -4.36
C LEU A 198 -7.03 -14.07 -4.74
N TRP A 199 -6.02 -14.62 -4.04
CA TRP A 199 -5.52 -15.97 -4.29
C TRP A 199 -4.81 -16.10 -5.64
N ASP A 200 -3.99 -15.10 -5.93
CA ASP A 200 -3.03 -15.08 -7.02
C ASP A 200 -1.66 -14.69 -6.46
N ASP A 201 -0.67 -14.50 -7.29
CA ASP A 201 0.68 -14.14 -6.86
C ASP A 201 0.83 -12.63 -6.69
N LEU A 202 1.66 -12.24 -5.74
CA LEU A 202 2.04 -10.84 -5.50
C LEU A 202 3.56 -10.75 -5.35
N THR A 203 4.20 -9.95 -6.17
CA THR A 203 5.61 -9.59 -5.99
C THR A 203 5.77 -8.14 -5.61
N ILE A 204 6.57 -7.90 -4.60
CA ILE A 204 6.96 -6.59 -4.11
C ILE A 204 8.44 -6.41 -4.45
N ASN A 205 8.73 -5.59 -5.47
CA ASN A 205 10.07 -5.25 -5.90
C ASN A 205 10.50 -3.94 -5.24
N ILE A 206 11.55 -3.99 -4.45
CA ILE A 206 12.10 -2.84 -3.74
C ILE A 206 13.33 -2.37 -4.51
N GLY A 207 13.23 -1.21 -5.15
CA GLY A 207 14.30 -0.64 -5.96
C GLY A 207 15.37 0.06 -5.14
N ALA A 208 16.42 0.52 -5.80
CA ALA A 208 17.48 1.30 -5.17
C ALA A 208 16.92 2.63 -4.63
N PRO A 209 17.23 3.01 -3.39
CA PRO A 209 16.73 4.23 -2.77
C PRO A 209 17.30 5.48 -3.43
N ILE A 210 16.53 6.56 -3.46
CA ILE A 210 17.00 7.91 -3.80
C ILE A 210 17.41 8.58 -2.48
N ASN A 211 18.68 8.87 -2.30
CA ASN A 211 19.15 9.70 -1.20
C ASN A 211 18.83 11.18 -1.51
N VAL A 212 17.74 11.68 -0.95
CA VAL A 212 17.28 13.06 -1.20
C VAL A 212 18.28 14.08 -0.69
N THR A 213 19.00 13.77 0.39
CA THR A 213 20.00 14.66 0.97
C THR A 213 21.18 14.84 0.05
N GLU A 214 21.69 13.78 -0.54
CA GLU A 214 22.75 13.86 -1.56
C GLU A 214 22.24 14.49 -2.85
N PHE A 215 21.09 14.04 -3.33
CA PHE A 215 20.47 14.57 -4.54
C PHE A 215 20.29 16.10 -4.47
N ALA A 216 19.84 16.63 -3.32
CA ALA A 216 19.67 18.07 -3.13
C ALA A 216 21.00 18.82 -3.09
N LYS A 217 22.09 18.19 -2.61
CA LYS A 217 23.44 18.77 -2.64
C LYS A 217 24.01 18.81 -4.06
N GLU A 218 23.84 17.73 -4.82
CA GLU A 218 24.30 17.62 -6.21
C GLU A 218 23.58 18.62 -7.14
N HIS A 219 22.35 19.01 -6.79
CA HIS A 219 21.52 19.93 -7.57
C HIS A 219 21.26 21.25 -6.80
N ALA A 220 22.26 21.72 -6.06
CA ALA A 220 22.13 22.94 -5.25
C ALA A 220 21.95 24.24 -6.08
N ASP A 221 22.23 24.18 -7.38
CA ASP A 221 22.01 25.26 -8.36
C ASP A 221 20.54 25.37 -8.81
N LEU A 222 19.73 24.33 -8.58
CA LEU A 222 18.35 24.31 -8.99
C LEU A 222 17.42 25.05 -7.98
N GLU A 223 16.48 25.80 -8.51
CA GLU A 223 15.40 26.31 -7.68
C GLU A 223 14.53 25.16 -7.14
N ARG A 224 13.86 25.39 -6.01
CA ARG A 224 12.98 24.41 -5.34
C ARG A 224 11.99 23.73 -6.27
N ALA A 225 11.39 24.46 -7.19
CA ALA A 225 10.42 23.93 -8.14
C ALA A 225 11.08 22.98 -9.16
N GLN A 226 12.26 23.31 -9.62
CA GLN A 226 13.06 22.50 -10.56
C GLN A 226 13.60 21.25 -9.87
N LEU A 227 14.08 21.35 -8.63
CA LEU A 227 14.53 20.22 -7.81
C LEU A 227 13.40 19.20 -7.60
N ILE A 228 12.16 19.65 -7.35
CA ILE A 228 10.99 18.78 -7.27
C ILE A 228 10.73 18.06 -8.59
N LEU A 229 10.91 18.71 -9.72
CA LEU A 229 10.74 18.08 -11.04
C LEU A 229 11.82 17.04 -11.31
N ALA A 230 13.08 17.36 -11.02
CA ALA A 230 14.19 16.44 -11.16
C ALA A 230 14.03 15.18 -10.29
N LEU A 231 13.66 15.34 -9.01
CA LEU A 231 13.34 14.22 -8.12
C LEU A 231 12.16 13.38 -8.63
N ARG A 232 11.14 14.03 -9.24
CA ARG A 232 9.99 13.34 -9.82
C ARG A 232 10.39 12.48 -11.01
N GLU A 233 11.24 12.99 -11.89
CA GLU A 233 11.75 12.27 -13.05
C GLU A 233 12.58 11.06 -12.59
N GLU A 234 13.48 11.24 -11.64
CA GLU A 234 14.32 10.19 -11.09
C GLU A 234 13.47 9.09 -10.41
N LEU A 235 12.48 9.48 -9.59
CA LEU A 235 11.58 8.51 -8.97
C LEU A 235 10.75 7.76 -10.02
N THR A 236 10.23 8.45 -11.02
CA THR A 236 9.44 7.83 -12.10
C THR A 236 10.29 6.80 -12.85
N LYS A 237 11.53 7.14 -13.18
CA LYS A 237 12.48 6.22 -13.82
C LYS A 237 12.69 4.97 -12.97
N ARG A 238 13.05 5.12 -11.69
CA ARG A 238 13.29 3.99 -10.79
C ARG A 238 12.05 3.15 -10.53
N MET A 239 10.87 3.75 -10.46
CA MET A 239 9.62 3.00 -10.30
C MET A 239 9.29 2.16 -11.54
N ARG A 240 9.54 2.67 -12.75
CA ARG A 240 9.36 1.90 -14.01
C ARG A 240 10.21 0.62 -14.02
N GLU A 241 11.41 0.67 -13.48
CA GLU A 241 12.29 -0.50 -13.37
C GLU A 241 11.79 -1.58 -12.39
N GLN A 242 10.86 -1.22 -11.48
CA GLN A 242 10.32 -2.13 -10.47
C GLN A 242 9.01 -2.81 -10.88
N ILE A 243 8.42 -2.42 -12.00
CA ILE A 243 7.16 -2.99 -12.51
C ILE A 243 7.36 -3.56 -13.92
N LEU A 244 6.49 -4.48 -14.31
CA LEU A 244 6.39 -4.96 -15.68
C LEU A 244 5.77 -3.83 -16.52
N TRP A 245 6.64 -2.89 -16.96
CA TRP A 245 6.19 -1.67 -17.61
C TRP A 245 5.62 -1.91 -18.99
N VAL A 246 4.42 -1.41 -19.23
CA VAL A 246 3.76 -1.34 -20.54
C VAL A 246 3.38 0.11 -20.81
N GLU A 247 3.69 0.62 -22.01
CA GLU A 247 3.30 1.99 -22.38
C GLU A 247 1.78 2.10 -22.44
N ASP A 248 1.23 3.21 -21.92
CA ASP A 248 -0.21 3.48 -21.86
C ASP A 248 -0.65 4.14 -23.18
N ASP A 249 -0.71 3.35 -24.23
CA ASP A 249 -1.08 3.74 -25.60
C ASP A 249 -2.15 2.81 -26.18
N GLU A 250 -2.49 3.00 -27.45
CA GLU A 250 -3.48 2.20 -28.17
C GLU A 250 -3.09 0.72 -28.33
N HIS A 251 -1.81 0.39 -28.16
CA HIS A 251 -1.27 -0.97 -28.26
C HIS A 251 -1.08 -1.65 -26.89
N TYR A 252 -1.55 -1.02 -25.80
CA TYR A 252 -1.32 -1.51 -24.43
C TYR A 252 -1.68 -2.99 -24.25
N GLU A 253 -2.88 -3.41 -24.65
CA GLU A 253 -3.36 -4.79 -24.46
C GLU A 253 -2.50 -5.79 -25.23
N GLU A 254 -2.12 -5.47 -26.47
CA GLU A 254 -1.27 -6.32 -27.31
C GLU A 254 0.15 -6.44 -26.70
N ASN A 255 0.72 -5.33 -26.28
CA ASN A 255 2.06 -5.30 -25.68
C ASN A 255 2.06 -6.01 -24.33
N PHE A 256 1.01 -5.84 -23.54
CA PHE A 256 0.86 -6.55 -22.27
C PHE A 256 0.74 -8.06 -22.46
N ALA A 257 -0.06 -8.51 -23.43
CA ALA A 257 -0.18 -9.94 -23.75
C ALA A 257 1.18 -10.56 -24.13
N LYS A 258 1.96 -9.89 -24.98
CA LYS A 258 3.32 -10.32 -25.38
C LYS A 258 4.26 -10.41 -24.19
N LEU A 259 4.27 -9.38 -23.32
CA LEU A 259 5.13 -9.35 -22.12
C LEU A 259 4.72 -10.40 -21.09
N ARG A 260 3.42 -10.70 -20.98
CA ARG A 260 2.92 -11.72 -20.06
C ARG A 260 3.31 -13.14 -20.51
N GLU A 261 3.40 -13.39 -21.80
CA GLU A 261 3.85 -14.69 -22.34
C GLU A 261 5.36 -14.90 -22.10
N ASN A 262 6.16 -13.87 -22.27
CA ASN A 262 7.61 -13.89 -22.13
C ASN A 262 8.10 -12.67 -21.32
N PRO A 263 7.85 -12.65 -20.01
CA PRO A 263 8.27 -11.53 -19.17
C PRO A 263 9.80 -11.44 -19.14
N PRO A 264 10.37 -10.22 -19.25
CA PRO A 264 11.82 -10.00 -19.16
C PRO A 264 12.32 -10.26 -17.73
N ALA A 265 13.59 -10.54 -17.55
CA ALA A 265 14.20 -10.55 -16.24
C ALA A 265 14.13 -9.12 -15.61
N PRO A 266 13.83 -8.99 -14.33
CA PRO A 266 13.67 -10.00 -13.29
C PRO A 266 12.23 -10.57 -13.16
N PHE A 267 11.33 -10.27 -14.09
CA PHE A 267 9.91 -10.65 -14.05
C PHE A 267 9.62 -12.03 -14.65
N ASP A 268 10.62 -12.73 -15.20
CA ASP A 268 10.53 -14.09 -15.77
C ASP A 268 10.03 -15.14 -14.77
N ARG A 269 10.19 -14.88 -13.48
CA ARG A 269 9.67 -15.71 -12.39
C ARG A 269 8.13 -15.74 -12.31
N PHE A 270 7.42 -14.81 -12.93
CA PHE A 270 5.97 -14.85 -13.12
C PHE A 270 5.52 -15.84 -14.19
N LYS A 271 6.47 -16.46 -14.88
CA LYS A 271 6.18 -17.53 -15.83
C LYS A 271 5.72 -18.75 -15.05
N HIS A 272 4.42 -18.83 -14.81
CA HIS A 272 3.84 -20.00 -14.16
C HIS A 272 4.06 -21.23 -15.04
N HIS A 273 4.57 -22.31 -14.46
CA HIS A 273 4.48 -23.62 -15.09
C HIS A 273 2.99 -24.00 -15.16
N ARG A 274 2.36 -23.64 -16.28
CA ARG A 274 0.96 -23.97 -16.51
C ARG A 274 0.86 -25.49 -16.68
N LEU A 275 0.05 -26.10 -15.82
CA LEU A 275 -0.27 -27.51 -16.01
C LEU A 275 -0.99 -27.69 -17.35
N PRO A 276 -0.73 -28.83 -18.07
CA PRO A 276 -1.47 -29.13 -19.28
C PRO A 276 -2.97 -29.14 -19.03
N ARG A 277 -3.75 -28.61 -19.97
CA ARG A 277 -5.20 -28.47 -19.84
C ARG A 277 -5.92 -29.76 -19.42
N TRP A 278 -5.54 -30.88 -20.01
CA TRP A 278 -6.13 -32.18 -19.69
C TRP A 278 -5.90 -32.58 -18.24
N LEU A 279 -4.70 -32.27 -17.69
CA LEU A 279 -4.37 -32.55 -16.29
C LEU A 279 -5.17 -31.65 -15.34
N LEU A 280 -5.33 -30.35 -15.66
CA LEU A 280 -6.19 -29.44 -14.91
C LEU A 280 -7.63 -29.94 -14.83
N ILE A 281 -8.19 -30.42 -15.96
CA ILE A 281 -9.54 -30.98 -15.99
C ILE A 281 -9.66 -32.20 -15.07
N ILE A 282 -8.71 -33.13 -15.13
CA ILE A 282 -8.70 -34.31 -14.26
C ILE A 282 -8.67 -33.90 -12.80
N ILE A 283 -7.77 -32.96 -12.42
CA ILE A 283 -7.65 -32.46 -11.04
C ILE A 283 -8.98 -31.84 -10.60
N LEU A 284 -9.60 -30.97 -11.41
CA LEU A 284 -10.86 -30.34 -11.07
C LEU A 284 -12.00 -31.34 -10.90
N VAL A 285 -12.08 -32.37 -11.74
CA VAL A 285 -13.07 -33.44 -11.62
C VAL A 285 -12.87 -34.22 -10.33
N LEU A 286 -11.63 -34.62 -10.02
CA LEU A 286 -11.32 -35.37 -8.78
C LEU A 286 -11.58 -34.55 -7.51
N LEU A 287 -11.39 -33.23 -7.57
CA LEU A 287 -11.60 -32.33 -6.45
C LEU A 287 -13.06 -31.81 -6.33
N SER A 288 -13.90 -32.08 -7.35
CA SER A 288 -15.30 -31.58 -7.35
C SER A 288 -16.15 -32.01 -6.16
N PRO A 289 -16.06 -33.22 -5.60
CA PRO A 289 -16.82 -33.59 -4.41
C PRO A 289 -16.41 -32.75 -3.18
N LEU A 290 -15.11 -32.55 -2.98
CA LEU A 290 -14.59 -31.70 -1.89
C LEU A 290 -15.00 -30.23 -2.10
N PHE A 291 -15.03 -29.75 -3.35
CA PHE A 291 -15.55 -28.44 -3.70
C PHE A 291 -17.01 -28.27 -3.25
N LEU A 292 -17.88 -29.24 -3.55
CA LEU A 292 -19.30 -29.18 -3.17
C LEU A 292 -19.48 -29.14 -1.64
N VAL A 293 -18.75 -30.00 -0.91
CA VAL A 293 -18.77 -29.97 0.56
C VAL A 293 -18.30 -28.63 1.08
N SER A 294 -17.19 -28.10 0.57
CA SER A 294 -16.65 -26.79 0.96
C SER A 294 -17.64 -25.66 0.67
N LEU A 295 -18.29 -25.70 -0.48
CA LEU A 295 -19.31 -24.71 -0.86
C LEU A 295 -20.47 -24.74 0.13
N LEU A 296 -21.02 -25.91 0.46
CA LEU A 296 -22.12 -26.06 1.41
C LEU A 296 -21.76 -25.48 2.78
N LEU A 297 -20.57 -25.80 3.31
CA LEU A 297 -20.12 -25.34 4.62
C LEU A 297 -19.86 -23.82 4.65
N THR A 298 -19.56 -23.22 3.52
CA THR A 298 -19.22 -21.78 3.42
C THR A 298 -20.31 -20.92 2.79
N ILE A 299 -21.48 -21.50 2.45
CA ILE A 299 -22.62 -20.77 1.87
C ILE A 299 -22.92 -19.43 2.57
N PRO A 300 -23.04 -19.35 3.92
CA PRO A 300 -23.35 -18.08 4.56
C PRO A 300 -22.29 -16.99 4.31
N LEU A 301 -21.03 -17.39 4.25
CA LEU A 301 -19.93 -16.47 3.96
C LEU A 301 -19.97 -15.99 2.50
N TRP A 302 -20.25 -16.89 1.57
CA TRP A 302 -20.36 -16.59 0.15
C TRP A 302 -21.55 -15.68 -0.18
N THR A 303 -22.71 -15.97 0.39
CA THR A 303 -23.92 -15.16 0.13
C THR A 303 -23.72 -13.72 0.57
N VAL A 304 -23.21 -13.49 1.77
CA VAL A 304 -22.94 -12.13 2.24
C VAL A 304 -21.83 -11.46 1.42
N TRP A 305 -20.77 -12.19 1.07
CA TRP A 305 -19.72 -11.66 0.19
C TRP A 305 -20.26 -11.26 -1.19
N LEU A 306 -21.09 -12.09 -1.82
CA LEU A 306 -21.68 -11.80 -3.13
C LEU A 306 -22.59 -10.56 -3.07
N LEU A 307 -23.37 -10.40 -1.99
CA LEU A 307 -24.21 -9.21 -1.77
C LEU A 307 -23.35 -7.93 -1.61
N ILE A 308 -22.24 -8.02 -0.90
CA ILE A 308 -21.31 -6.90 -0.75
C ILE A 308 -20.66 -6.59 -2.10
N ARG A 309 -20.13 -7.60 -2.79
CA ARG A 309 -19.46 -7.46 -4.09
C ARG A 309 -20.38 -6.81 -5.13
N TRP A 310 -21.64 -7.20 -5.17
CA TRP A 310 -22.63 -6.62 -6.11
C TRP A 310 -22.83 -5.11 -5.90
N LYS A 311 -22.68 -4.61 -4.66
CA LYS A 311 -22.80 -3.18 -4.34
C LYS A 311 -21.52 -2.38 -4.67
N ILE A 312 -20.39 -3.02 -4.87
CA ILE A 312 -19.13 -2.35 -5.17
C ILE A 312 -19.07 -2.06 -6.66
N LYS A 313 -19.19 -0.78 -7.02
CA LYS A 313 -19.19 -0.33 -8.42
C LYS A 313 -17.82 -0.41 -9.08
N ASP A 314 -16.74 -0.15 -8.32
CA ASP A 314 -15.37 -0.14 -8.82
C ASP A 314 -14.70 -1.49 -8.51
N PRO A 315 -14.37 -2.30 -9.54
CA PRO A 315 -13.75 -3.61 -9.38
C PRO A 315 -12.41 -3.58 -8.62
N ALA A 316 -11.66 -2.49 -8.68
CA ALA A 316 -10.38 -2.34 -7.98
C ALA A 316 -10.50 -2.42 -6.45
N PHE A 317 -11.71 -2.16 -5.90
CA PHE A 317 -11.96 -2.34 -4.48
C PHE A 317 -12.35 -3.77 -4.08
N HIS A 318 -12.62 -4.66 -5.04
CA HIS A 318 -13.06 -6.03 -4.71
C HIS A 318 -12.07 -6.75 -3.81
N ASN A 319 -10.78 -6.74 -4.14
CA ASN A 319 -9.74 -7.39 -3.35
C ASN A 319 -9.62 -6.78 -1.95
N SER A 320 -9.64 -5.45 -1.87
CA SER A 320 -9.55 -4.73 -0.59
C SER A 320 -10.72 -5.06 0.34
N VAL A 321 -11.94 -5.07 -0.18
CA VAL A 321 -13.14 -5.38 0.60
C VAL A 321 -13.21 -6.86 0.95
N GLN A 322 -12.80 -7.76 0.03
CA GLN A 322 -12.72 -9.19 0.30
C GLN A 322 -11.69 -9.50 1.39
N TYR A 323 -10.54 -8.83 1.37
CA TYR A 323 -9.56 -8.96 2.43
C TYR A 323 -10.10 -8.52 3.79
N VAL A 324 -10.74 -7.35 3.87
CA VAL A 324 -11.37 -6.86 5.12
C VAL A 324 -12.49 -7.80 5.57
N TRP A 325 -13.29 -8.33 4.65
CA TRP A 325 -14.30 -9.34 4.92
C TRP A 325 -13.68 -10.58 5.57
N GLN A 326 -12.65 -11.14 4.96
CA GLN A 326 -11.94 -12.31 5.50
C GLN A 326 -11.32 -12.02 6.88
N LEU A 327 -10.72 -10.85 7.05
CA LEU A 327 -10.10 -10.41 8.31
C LEU A 327 -11.10 -10.41 9.49
N ILE A 328 -12.35 -10.05 9.23
CA ILE A 328 -13.39 -9.95 10.27
C ILE A 328 -14.08 -11.31 10.50
N PHE A 329 -14.42 -12.02 9.43
CA PHE A 329 -15.35 -13.16 9.53
C PHE A 329 -14.66 -14.52 9.68
N ILE A 330 -13.41 -14.69 9.24
CA ILE A 330 -12.70 -15.97 9.44
C ILE A 330 -12.52 -16.29 10.93
N PRO A 331 -12.14 -15.36 11.83
CA PRO A 331 -12.09 -15.65 13.25
C PRO A 331 -13.43 -16.01 13.86
N LEU A 332 -14.51 -15.35 13.39
CA LEU A 332 -15.88 -15.61 13.88
C LEU A 332 -16.39 -17.00 13.52
N THR A 333 -15.86 -17.61 12.47
CA THR A 333 -16.18 -18.98 12.05
C THR A 333 -15.22 -20.03 12.61
N LEU A 334 -14.47 -19.67 13.68
CA LEU A 334 -13.61 -20.56 14.49
C LEU A 334 -12.54 -21.31 13.70
N PHE A 335 -11.96 -20.72 12.65
CA PHE A 335 -10.95 -21.34 11.79
C PHE A 335 -11.39 -22.63 11.07
N ILE A 336 -12.54 -23.21 11.42
CA ILE A 336 -13.03 -24.47 10.83
C ILE A 336 -13.30 -24.30 9.34
N THR A 337 -13.84 -23.17 8.94
CA THR A 337 -14.18 -22.90 7.53
C THR A 337 -13.00 -22.43 6.70
N MET A 338 -11.87 -22.07 7.32
CA MET A 338 -10.72 -21.52 6.62
C MET A 338 -10.09 -22.50 5.59
N PRO A 339 -9.82 -23.76 5.90
CA PRO A 339 -9.31 -24.71 4.90
C PRO A 339 -10.25 -24.88 3.71
N PHE A 340 -11.56 -24.90 3.97
CA PHE A 340 -12.59 -25.01 2.93
C PHE A 340 -12.64 -23.74 2.06
N TRP A 341 -12.51 -22.55 2.68
CA TRP A 341 -12.44 -21.31 1.96
C TRP A 341 -11.21 -21.22 1.07
N MET A 342 -10.04 -21.60 1.57
CA MET A 342 -8.80 -21.65 0.80
C MET A 342 -8.90 -22.61 -0.38
N PHE A 343 -9.50 -23.81 -0.14
CA PHE A 343 -9.74 -24.77 -1.20
C PHE A 343 -10.63 -24.22 -2.31
N LEU A 344 -11.70 -23.50 -1.96
CA LEU A 344 -12.57 -22.83 -2.94
C LEU A 344 -11.83 -21.77 -3.75
N GLN A 345 -10.95 -21.01 -3.12
CA GLN A 345 -10.12 -20.03 -3.81
C GLN A 345 -9.14 -20.69 -4.79
N GLU A 346 -8.50 -21.77 -4.36
CA GLU A 346 -7.62 -22.56 -5.23
C GLU A 346 -8.39 -23.16 -6.41
N TYR A 347 -9.56 -23.74 -6.16
CA TYR A 347 -10.40 -24.29 -7.22
C TYR A 347 -10.80 -23.20 -8.23
N ALA A 348 -11.25 -22.05 -7.75
CA ALA A 348 -11.62 -20.89 -8.60
C ALA A 348 -10.42 -20.38 -9.40
N TYR A 349 -9.22 -20.36 -8.81
CA TYR A 349 -7.97 -20.03 -9.50
C TYR A 349 -7.68 -20.99 -10.65
N GLN A 350 -7.77 -22.30 -10.42
CA GLN A 350 -7.53 -23.31 -11.45
C GLN A 350 -8.54 -23.19 -12.60
N VAL A 351 -9.81 -22.87 -12.30
CA VAL A 351 -10.84 -22.63 -13.32
C VAL A 351 -10.50 -21.38 -14.16
N ARG A 352 -10.01 -20.30 -13.53
CA ARG A 352 -9.56 -19.11 -14.27
C ARG A 352 -8.39 -19.43 -15.19
N GLN A 353 -7.39 -20.17 -14.69
CA GLN A 353 -6.25 -20.60 -15.50
C GLN A 353 -6.70 -21.41 -16.73
N LEU A 354 -7.67 -22.32 -16.53
CA LEU A 354 -8.23 -23.10 -17.63
C LEU A 354 -8.95 -22.23 -18.69
N LYS A 355 -9.69 -21.21 -18.26
CA LYS A 355 -10.36 -20.24 -19.17
C LYS A 355 -9.35 -19.41 -19.95
N ASN A 356 -8.31 -18.90 -19.28
CA ASN A 356 -7.27 -18.08 -19.90
C ASN A 356 -6.38 -18.84 -20.89
N GLN A 357 -6.44 -20.18 -20.91
CA GLN A 357 -5.78 -21.01 -21.93
C GLN A 357 -6.65 -21.15 -23.21
N ASN A 358 -7.93 -20.69 -23.17
CA ASN A 358 -8.87 -20.76 -24.27
C ASN A 358 -9.06 -19.42 -25.01
N SER A 359 -8.62 -18.31 -24.39
CA SER A 359 -8.58 -16.97 -24.98
C SER A 359 -7.21 -16.70 -25.61
#